data_b6afcb34fc65707685303bd66715b9fb
#
_entry.id   b6afcb34fc65707685303bd66715b9fb
#
_cell.length_a   1.000
_cell.length_b   1.000
_cell.length_c   1.000
_cell.angle_alpha   90.00
_cell.angle_beta   90.00
_cell.angle_gamma   90.00
#
_symmetry.space_group_name_H-M   'P 1'
#
loop_
_entity.id
_entity.type
_entity.pdbx_description
1 polymer ?
#
loop_
_entity_poly.entity_id
_entity_poly.type
_entity_poly.pdbx_seq_one_letter_code
_entity_poly.pdbx_strand_id
1 'polypeptide(L)'
;NETGVIQPIKDVVEIAKKYGCLVHCDAAQALGKVKIDFAEIEFDFLTLSGHKIGAPTGIGALVYNDKINLAPQILGGGQEKGMRAGTENILGIRGFGEAAKFIINSTEKNCSKVKSLRDYFQEKIKTLSPETIFFGEKANKVANTILMALPKIPGDLALMKLDLESFSVSSGSACSSGKVS
;
A
#
# COMPACT_ATOMS: atom_id res chain seq x y z
N ASN A 1 2.51 -5.06 4.09
CA ASN A 1 3.01 -3.70 3.94
C ASN A 1 4.53 -3.64 4.12
N GLU A 2 5.05 -4.06 5.26
CA GLU A 2 6.46 -3.87 5.67
C GLU A 2 7.45 -4.57 4.75
N THR A 3 7.14 -5.78 4.32
CA THR A 3 7.99 -6.55 3.39
C THR A 3 7.90 -6.08 1.94
N GLY A 4 6.81 -5.38 1.61
CA GLY A 4 6.44 -5.03 0.24
C GLY A 4 5.95 -6.21 -0.60
N VAL A 5 5.79 -7.40 -0.03
CA VAL A 5 5.30 -8.58 -0.76
C VAL A 5 3.87 -8.38 -1.23
N ILE A 6 3.62 -8.67 -2.49
CA ILE A 6 2.28 -8.63 -3.09
C ILE A 6 1.60 -9.95 -2.76
N GLN A 7 0.46 -9.87 -2.08
CA GLN A 7 -0.31 -11.05 -1.71
C GLN A 7 -0.97 -11.69 -2.94
N PRO A 8 -1.20 -13.01 -2.97
CA PRO A 8 -1.81 -13.73 -4.07
C PRO A 8 -3.34 -13.52 -4.08
N ILE A 9 -3.77 -12.27 -4.27
CA ILE A 9 -5.17 -11.85 -4.10
C ILE A 9 -6.10 -12.57 -5.08
N LYS A 10 -5.66 -12.82 -6.31
CA LYS A 10 -6.45 -13.54 -7.31
C LYS A 10 -6.82 -14.95 -6.82
N ASP A 11 -5.84 -15.67 -6.31
CA ASP A 11 -6.06 -17.03 -5.78
C ASP A 11 -6.98 -16.99 -4.55
N VAL A 12 -6.82 -15.98 -3.69
CA VAL A 12 -7.69 -15.77 -2.52
C VAL A 12 -9.13 -15.53 -2.95
N VAL A 13 -9.35 -14.66 -3.95
CA VAL A 13 -10.69 -14.37 -4.48
C VAL A 13 -11.32 -15.62 -5.08
N GLU A 14 -10.57 -16.37 -5.89
CA GLU A 14 -11.05 -17.60 -6.50
C GLU A 14 -11.48 -18.65 -5.45
N ILE A 15 -10.71 -18.80 -4.37
CA ILE A 15 -11.04 -19.71 -3.27
C ILE A 15 -12.27 -19.20 -2.52
N ALA A 16 -12.30 -17.92 -2.15
CA ALA A 16 -13.40 -17.32 -1.39
C ALA A 16 -14.73 -17.48 -2.12
N LYS A 17 -14.75 -17.27 -3.43
CA LYS A 17 -15.95 -17.44 -4.26
C LYS A 17 -16.50 -18.86 -4.25
N LYS A 18 -15.62 -19.88 -4.24
CA LYS A 18 -16.05 -21.29 -4.14
C LYS A 18 -16.84 -21.58 -2.86
N TYR A 19 -16.57 -20.80 -1.80
CA TYR A 19 -17.25 -20.93 -0.51
C TYR A 19 -18.31 -19.85 -0.26
N GLY A 20 -18.66 -19.06 -1.27
CA GLY A 20 -19.64 -17.97 -1.12
C GLY A 20 -19.21 -16.85 -0.19
N CYS A 21 -17.92 -16.67 0.02
CA CYS A 21 -17.37 -15.63 0.88
C CYS A 21 -17.14 -14.34 0.11
N LEU A 22 -17.42 -13.20 0.73
CA LEU A 22 -17.06 -11.88 0.22
C LEU A 22 -15.57 -11.60 0.49
N VAL A 23 -14.92 -10.87 -0.42
CA VAL A 23 -13.51 -10.50 -0.31
C VAL A 23 -13.35 -8.99 -0.26
N HIS A 24 -12.80 -8.52 0.84
CA HIS A 24 -12.33 -7.15 0.97
C HIS A 24 -10.80 -7.10 0.88
N CYS A 25 -10.29 -6.28 -0.02
CA CYS A 25 -8.87 -6.01 -0.13
C CYS A 25 -8.54 -4.57 0.30
N ASP A 26 -7.69 -4.42 1.30
CA ASP A 26 -7.05 -3.14 1.58
C ASP A 26 -5.90 -2.93 0.60
N ALA A 27 -6.13 -2.06 -0.38
CA ALA A 27 -5.16 -1.71 -1.41
C ALA A 27 -4.49 -0.34 -1.18
N ALA A 28 -4.55 0.18 0.05
CA ALA A 28 -3.95 1.47 0.40
C ALA A 28 -2.45 1.55 0.05
N GLN A 29 -1.73 0.44 0.13
CA GLN A 29 -0.31 0.37 -0.23
C GLN A 29 -0.05 -0.14 -1.64
N ALA A 30 -1.07 -0.50 -2.40
CA ALA A 30 -0.94 -1.04 -3.75
C ALA A 30 -1.13 0.01 -4.84
N LEU A 31 -2.05 0.96 -4.63
CA LEU A 31 -2.38 2.01 -5.60
C LEU A 31 -1.13 2.81 -5.99
N GLY A 32 -0.88 2.95 -7.29
CA GLY A 32 0.30 3.63 -7.84
C GLY A 32 1.61 2.84 -7.76
N LYS A 33 1.60 1.61 -7.24
CA LYS A 33 2.78 0.75 -7.13
C LYS A 33 2.63 -0.56 -7.90
N VAL A 34 1.40 -1.04 -8.04
CA VAL A 34 1.03 -2.19 -8.87
C VAL A 34 -0.20 -1.84 -9.71
N LYS A 35 -0.34 -2.53 -10.83
CA LYS A 35 -1.59 -2.45 -11.61
C LYS A 35 -2.71 -3.09 -10.80
N ILE A 36 -3.78 -2.36 -10.59
CA ILE A 36 -5.02 -2.86 -10.01
C ILE A 36 -6.08 -2.83 -11.09
N ASP A 37 -6.63 -3.99 -11.41
CA ASP A 37 -7.74 -4.11 -12.34
C ASP A 37 -8.91 -4.77 -11.61
N PHE A 38 -9.93 -3.99 -11.32
CA PHE A 38 -11.11 -4.44 -10.58
C PHE A 38 -11.94 -5.46 -11.38
N ALA A 39 -11.93 -5.33 -12.71
CA ALA A 39 -12.64 -6.27 -13.57
C ALA A 39 -11.92 -7.62 -13.69
N GLU A 40 -10.58 -7.61 -13.62
CA GLU A 40 -9.79 -8.85 -13.68
C GLU A 40 -9.83 -9.65 -12.38
N ILE A 41 -9.83 -8.98 -11.22
CA ILE A 41 -9.77 -9.64 -9.91
C ILE A 41 -11.12 -9.50 -9.21
N GLU A 42 -12.18 -9.35 -9.73
CA GLU A 42 -13.56 -9.42 -9.21
C GLU A 42 -13.68 -9.32 -7.66
N PHE A 43 -13.04 -8.33 -7.06
CA PHE A 43 -13.17 -8.02 -5.63
C PHE A 43 -14.62 -7.67 -5.30
N ASP A 44 -15.01 -7.95 -4.08
CA ASP A 44 -16.27 -7.42 -3.54
C ASP A 44 -16.07 -6.00 -2.99
N PHE A 45 -14.95 -5.76 -2.31
CA PHE A 45 -14.58 -4.46 -1.77
C PHE A 45 -13.09 -4.18 -1.95
N LEU A 46 -12.76 -2.92 -2.24
CA LEU A 46 -11.39 -2.45 -2.35
C LEU A 46 -11.25 -1.09 -1.64
N THR A 47 -10.39 -1.02 -0.63
CA THR A 47 -10.07 0.24 0.05
C THR A 47 -8.85 0.91 -0.56
N LEU A 48 -8.97 2.21 -0.84
CA LEU A 48 -7.91 3.04 -1.41
C LEU A 48 -7.64 4.25 -0.50
N SER A 49 -6.39 4.70 -0.45
CA SER A 49 -5.97 5.83 0.37
C SER A 49 -5.29 6.92 -0.47
N GLY A 50 -5.83 8.13 -0.45
CA GLY A 50 -5.38 9.21 -1.31
C GLY A 50 -3.95 9.69 -0.99
N HIS A 51 -3.61 9.85 0.29
CA HIS A 51 -2.28 10.36 0.67
C HIS A 51 -1.12 9.44 0.26
N LYS A 52 -1.39 8.15 0.00
CA LYS A 52 -0.37 7.20 -0.46
C LYS A 52 0.03 7.40 -1.92
N ILE A 53 -0.72 8.21 -2.66
CA ILE A 53 -0.45 8.55 -4.06
C ILE A 53 -0.24 10.05 -4.27
N GLY A 54 -0.04 10.81 -3.20
CA GLY A 54 0.21 12.26 -3.27
C GLY A 54 -1.04 13.13 -3.29
N ALA A 55 -2.23 12.58 -3.04
CA ALA A 55 -3.43 13.38 -2.79
C ALA A 55 -3.41 14.01 -1.39
N PRO A 56 -4.27 15.00 -1.11
CA PRO A 56 -4.43 15.55 0.23
C PRO A 56 -4.73 14.46 1.27
N THR A 57 -4.31 14.70 2.52
CA THR A 57 -4.66 13.82 3.64
C THR A 57 -6.16 13.86 3.94
N GLY A 58 -6.68 12.81 4.57
CA GLY A 58 -8.09 12.76 4.98
C GLY A 58 -9.07 12.36 3.87
N ILE A 59 -8.59 11.89 2.72
CA ILE A 59 -9.41 11.36 1.63
C ILE A 59 -9.01 9.93 1.27
N GLY A 60 -10.00 9.10 1.01
CA GLY A 60 -9.86 7.74 0.51
C GLY A 60 -11.11 7.34 -0.26
N ALA A 61 -11.13 6.13 -0.77
CA ALA A 61 -12.29 5.56 -1.45
C ALA A 61 -12.50 4.11 -1.07
N LEU A 62 -13.76 3.72 -0.96
CA LEU A 62 -14.19 2.33 -0.98
C LEU A 62 -14.82 2.06 -2.34
N VAL A 63 -14.18 1.21 -3.12
CA VAL A 63 -14.76 0.68 -4.36
C VAL A 63 -15.44 -0.65 -4.01
N TYR A 64 -16.66 -0.85 -4.44
CA TYR A 64 -17.38 -2.09 -4.14
C TYR A 64 -18.29 -2.52 -5.30
N ASN A 65 -18.60 -3.79 -5.32
CA ASN A 65 -19.50 -4.37 -6.30
C ASN A 65 -20.95 -3.91 -5.99
N ASP A 66 -21.61 -3.27 -6.95
CA ASP A 66 -22.96 -2.71 -6.82
C ASP A 66 -24.05 -3.75 -6.56
N LYS A 67 -23.76 -5.03 -6.82
CA LYS A 67 -24.68 -6.15 -6.49
C LYS A 67 -24.71 -6.47 -5.00
N ILE A 68 -23.78 -5.91 -4.21
CA ILE A 68 -23.73 -6.14 -2.77
C ILE A 68 -24.60 -5.12 -2.07
N ASN A 69 -25.51 -5.61 -1.23
CA ASN A 69 -26.31 -4.75 -0.37
C ASN A 69 -25.48 -4.27 0.84
N LEU A 70 -24.78 -3.15 0.65
CA LEU A 70 -23.96 -2.54 1.70
C LEU A 70 -24.80 -1.57 2.52
N ALA A 71 -24.87 -1.79 3.84
CA ALA A 71 -25.55 -0.86 4.75
C ALA A 71 -24.63 0.34 5.07
N PRO A 72 -25.15 1.57 4.95
CA PRO A 72 -24.40 2.77 5.33
C PRO A 72 -24.05 2.76 6.83
N GLN A 73 -22.81 3.09 7.15
CA GLN A 73 -22.32 3.13 8.53
C GLN A 73 -22.43 4.53 9.17
N ILE A 74 -22.41 5.58 8.34
CA ILE A 74 -22.56 6.97 8.76
C ILE A 74 -23.90 7.47 8.22
N LEU A 75 -24.89 7.52 9.12
CA LEU A 75 -26.26 7.87 8.80
C LEU A 75 -26.50 9.37 8.90
N GLY A 76 -27.43 9.90 8.07
CA GLY A 76 -27.78 11.32 8.06
C GLY A 76 -28.39 11.74 6.73
N GLY A 77 -27.78 12.74 6.06
CA GLY A 77 -28.22 13.23 4.75
C GLY A 77 -27.95 12.26 3.61
N GLY A 78 -28.40 12.62 2.40
CA GLY A 78 -28.31 11.77 1.21
C GLY A 78 -26.96 11.81 0.46
N GLN A 79 -25.90 12.32 1.06
CA GLN A 79 -24.59 12.42 0.42
C GLN A 79 -24.06 11.02 0.05
N GLU A 80 -23.18 10.97 -0.93
CA GLU A 80 -22.64 9.70 -1.47
C GLU A 80 -23.75 8.69 -1.80
N LYS A 81 -24.85 9.16 -2.39
CA LYS A 81 -26.06 8.36 -2.69
C LYS A 81 -26.67 7.68 -1.46
N GLY A 82 -26.59 8.32 -0.30
CA GLY A 82 -27.06 7.77 0.96
C GLY A 82 -26.11 6.80 1.64
N MET A 83 -24.96 6.53 1.05
CA MET A 83 -24.00 5.55 1.60
C MET A 83 -23.08 6.12 2.68
N ARG A 84 -22.90 7.44 2.71
CA ARG A 84 -22.05 8.11 3.71
C ARG A 84 -22.51 9.55 3.89
N ALA A 85 -23.17 9.82 4.99
CA ALA A 85 -23.68 11.16 5.32
C ALA A 85 -22.55 12.14 5.69
N GLY A 86 -22.88 13.44 5.64
CA GLY A 86 -21.98 14.56 5.92
C GLY A 86 -21.47 15.20 4.62
N THR A 87 -21.27 16.52 4.68
CA THR A 87 -20.79 17.32 3.54
C THR A 87 -19.53 16.74 2.94
N GLU A 88 -19.51 16.58 1.63
CA GLU A 88 -18.40 15.97 0.90
C GLU A 88 -17.14 16.85 0.96
N ASN A 89 -15.99 16.23 1.15
CA ASN A 89 -14.69 16.89 1.06
C ASN A 89 -14.31 17.11 -0.42
N ILE A 90 -14.94 18.07 -1.06
CA ILE A 90 -14.77 18.32 -2.52
C ILE A 90 -13.32 18.57 -2.91
N LEU A 91 -12.56 19.29 -2.09
CA LEU A 91 -11.13 19.54 -2.35
C LEU A 91 -10.31 18.26 -2.28
N GLY A 92 -10.56 17.43 -1.26
CA GLY A 92 -9.92 16.12 -1.14
C GLY A 92 -10.29 15.18 -2.28
N ILE A 93 -11.58 15.11 -2.65
CA ILE A 93 -12.07 14.29 -3.77
C ILE A 93 -11.42 14.72 -5.09
N ARG A 94 -11.37 16.02 -5.36
CA ARG A 94 -10.73 16.56 -6.57
C ARG A 94 -9.23 16.24 -6.58
N GLY A 95 -8.55 16.49 -5.47
CA GLY A 95 -7.12 16.19 -5.35
C GLY A 95 -6.82 14.68 -5.51
N PHE A 96 -7.66 13.80 -4.95
CA PHE A 96 -7.52 12.36 -5.15
C PHE A 96 -7.73 11.97 -6.62
N GLY A 97 -8.73 12.53 -7.29
CA GLY A 97 -8.98 12.29 -8.71
C GLY A 97 -7.80 12.71 -9.61
N GLU A 98 -7.19 13.86 -9.37
CA GLU A 98 -6.03 14.32 -10.14
C GLU A 98 -4.79 13.47 -9.85
N ALA A 99 -4.55 13.10 -8.59
CA ALA A 99 -3.47 12.17 -8.23
C ALA A 99 -3.65 10.80 -8.90
N ALA A 100 -4.88 10.26 -8.91
CA ALA A 100 -5.18 9.00 -9.57
C ALA A 100 -4.91 9.06 -11.09
N LYS A 101 -5.32 10.13 -11.77
CA LYS A 101 -5.00 10.34 -13.20
C LYS A 101 -3.50 10.37 -13.46
N PHE A 102 -2.75 11.06 -12.59
CA PHE A 102 -1.29 11.15 -12.73
C PHE A 102 -0.62 9.78 -12.61
N ILE A 103 -1.00 8.99 -11.60
CA ILE A 103 -0.40 7.67 -11.38
C ILE A 103 -0.73 6.68 -12.49
N ILE A 104 -1.95 6.66 -13.03
CA ILE A 104 -2.33 5.76 -14.13
C ILE A 104 -1.35 5.89 -15.30
N ASN A 105 -0.91 7.09 -15.61
CA ASN A 105 -0.02 7.38 -16.73
C ASN A 105 1.48 7.22 -16.41
N SER A 106 1.85 7.19 -15.14
CA SER A 106 3.27 7.24 -14.70
C SER A 106 3.74 6.02 -13.92
N THR A 107 2.84 5.15 -13.46
CA THR A 107 3.17 4.05 -12.55
C THR A 107 4.25 3.14 -13.11
N GLU A 108 4.11 2.66 -14.33
CA GLU A 108 5.05 1.71 -14.93
C GLU A 108 6.47 2.28 -15.00
N LYS A 109 6.62 3.49 -15.54
CA LYS A 109 7.91 4.18 -15.64
C LYS A 109 8.53 4.44 -14.26
N ASN A 110 7.73 4.92 -13.31
CA ASN A 110 8.20 5.22 -11.96
C ASN A 110 8.60 3.94 -11.22
N CYS A 111 7.80 2.88 -11.31
CA CYS A 111 8.11 1.60 -10.69
C CYS A 111 9.39 0.98 -11.26
N SER A 112 9.62 1.06 -12.57
CA SER A 112 10.85 0.58 -13.19
C SER A 112 12.09 1.30 -12.65
N LYS A 113 12.06 2.64 -12.58
CA LYS A 113 13.16 3.43 -12.02
C LYS A 113 13.41 3.10 -10.53
N VAL A 114 12.37 3.05 -9.73
CA VAL A 114 12.47 2.76 -8.29
C VAL A 114 12.96 1.33 -8.07
N LYS A 115 12.52 0.37 -8.89
CA LYS A 115 13.00 -1.01 -8.87
C LYS A 115 14.52 -1.08 -9.11
N SER A 116 15.02 -0.37 -10.13
CA SER A 116 16.47 -0.35 -10.40
C SER A 116 17.29 0.19 -9.23
N LEU A 117 16.80 1.25 -8.57
CA LEU A 117 17.44 1.81 -7.38
C LEU A 117 17.41 0.84 -6.19
N ARG A 118 16.27 0.17 -5.98
CA ARG A 118 16.12 -0.85 -4.95
C ARG A 118 17.10 -2.01 -5.17
N ASP A 119 17.14 -2.52 -6.37
CA ASP A 119 17.98 -3.68 -6.72
C ASP A 119 19.47 -3.31 -6.58
N TYR A 120 19.88 -2.11 -7.01
CA TYR A 120 21.22 -1.57 -6.79
C TYR A 120 21.58 -1.45 -5.29
N PHE A 121 20.65 -0.91 -4.50
CA PHE A 121 20.85 -0.81 -3.04
C PHE A 121 21.04 -2.19 -2.40
N GLN A 122 20.19 -3.18 -2.75
CA GLN A 122 20.29 -4.53 -2.22
C GLN A 122 21.62 -5.20 -2.59
N GLU A 123 22.08 -5.02 -3.83
CA GLU A 123 23.39 -5.54 -4.29
C GLU A 123 24.54 -4.94 -3.48
N LYS A 124 24.53 -3.61 -3.29
CA LYS A 124 25.57 -2.94 -2.51
C LYS A 124 25.59 -3.39 -1.05
N ILE A 125 24.42 -3.51 -0.42
CA ILE A 125 24.35 -4.01 0.96
C ILE A 125 24.85 -5.45 1.06
N LYS A 126 24.48 -6.34 0.14
CA LYS A 126 25.00 -7.72 0.12
C LYS A 126 26.51 -7.78 -0.03
N THR A 127 27.09 -6.87 -0.78
CA THR A 127 28.55 -6.77 -0.93
C THR A 127 29.22 -6.31 0.36
N LEU A 128 28.64 -5.34 1.06
CA LEU A 128 29.18 -4.76 2.29
C LEU A 128 28.93 -5.63 3.53
N SER A 129 27.80 -6.31 3.57
CA SER A 129 27.33 -7.13 4.69
C SER A 129 26.62 -8.37 4.14
N PRO A 130 27.38 -9.40 3.75
CA PRO A 130 26.83 -10.62 3.14
C PRO A 130 25.82 -11.37 4.03
N GLU A 131 25.90 -11.20 5.35
CA GLU A 131 25.00 -11.78 6.33
C GLU A 131 23.64 -11.07 6.43
N THR A 132 23.45 -9.95 5.75
CA THR A 132 22.18 -9.20 5.75
C THR A 132 21.04 -10.05 5.21
N ILE A 133 19.95 -10.11 5.94
CA ILE A 133 18.74 -10.83 5.56
C ILE A 133 17.76 -9.88 4.91
N PHE A 134 17.34 -10.14 3.67
CA PHE A 134 16.29 -9.40 2.97
C PHE A 134 14.98 -10.20 2.99
N PHE A 135 13.96 -9.66 3.65
CA PHE A 135 12.66 -10.33 3.74
C PHE A 135 11.89 -10.21 2.42
N GLY A 136 11.27 -11.31 2.03
CA GLY A 136 10.48 -11.37 0.79
C GLY A 136 11.31 -11.23 -0.49
N GLU A 137 12.61 -11.48 -0.47
CA GLU A 137 13.51 -11.31 -1.63
C GLU A 137 13.07 -12.14 -2.83
N LYS A 138 12.62 -13.37 -2.61
CA LYS A 138 12.20 -14.31 -3.66
C LYS A 138 10.73 -14.15 -4.07
N ALA A 139 9.98 -13.32 -3.34
CA ALA A 139 8.56 -13.10 -3.62
C ALA A 139 8.35 -11.95 -4.62
N ASN A 140 7.20 -11.97 -5.29
CA ASN A 140 6.74 -10.80 -6.05
C ASN A 140 6.47 -9.65 -5.07
N LYS A 141 7.07 -8.48 -5.30
CA LYS A 141 7.00 -7.35 -4.37
C LYS A 141 6.95 -6.01 -5.07
N VAL A 142 6.41 -5.02 -4.38
CA VAL A 142 6.39 -3.63 -4.86
C VAL A 142 7.82 -3.09 -5.01
N ALA A 143 8.00 -2.16 -5.93
CA ALA A 143 9.31 -1.65 -6.27
C ALA A 143 9.97 -0.83 -5.16
N ASN A 144 9.18 -0.15 -4.33
CA ASN A 144 9.62 0.91 -3.42
C ASN A 144 9.83 0.49 -1.97
N THR A 145 9.87 -0.82 -1.67
CA THR A 145 9.96 -1.29 -0.29
C THR A 145 11.07 -2.31 -0.13
N ILE A 146 11.89 -2.11 0.90
CA ILE A 146 12.90 -3.06 1.37
C ILE A 146 12.69 -3.25 2.87
N LEU A 147 12.59 -4.49 3.29
CA LEU A 147 12.73 -4.87 4.69
C LEU A 147 13.97 -5.74 4.82
N MET A 148 14.88 -5.33 5.68
CA MET A 148 16.11 -6.08 5.94
C MET A 148 16.41 -6.17 7.42
N ALA A 149 17.12 -7.22 7.81
CA ALA A 149 17.74 -7.34 9.12
C ALA A 149 19.26 -7.35 8.97
N LEU A 150 19.92 -6.56 9.81
CA LEU A 150 21.37 -6.58 9.96
C LEU A 150 21.69 -7.41 11.19
N PRO A 151 22.25 -8.64 11.04
CA PRO A 151 22.60 -9.49 12.18
C PRO A 151 23.51 -8.74 13.16
N LYS A 152 23.25 -8.92 14.45
CA LYS A 152 24.01 -8.32 15.56
C LYS A 152 23.84 -6.80 15.73
N ILE A 153 22.99 -6.14 14.93
CA ILE A 153 22.68 -4.72 15.08
C ILE A 153 21.22 -4.59 15.46
N PRO A 154 20.89 -4.14 16.67
CA PRO A 154 19.52 -3.82 17.07
C PRO A 154 18.89 -2.78 16.13
N GLY A 155 17.61 -2.98 15.76
CA GLY A 155 16.94 -2.13 14.78
C GLY A 155 16.78 -0.67 15.23
N ASP A 156 16.58 -0.45 16.51
CA ASP A 156 16.54 0.89 17.14
C ASP A 156 17.89 1.62 17.06
N LEU A 157 18.99 0.91 17.31
CA LEU A 157 20.34 1.47 17.17
C LEU A 157 20.64 1.80 15.70
N ALA A 158 20.26 0.95 14.77
CA ALA A 158 20.41 1.21 13.33
C ALA A 158 19.59 2.44 12.91
N LEU A 159 18.35 2.54 13.38
CA LEU A 159 17.48 3.69 13.14
C LEU A 159 18.11 4.99 13.62
N MET A 160 18.57 5.03 14.89
CA MET A 160 19.21 6.23 15.47
C MET A 160 20.46 6.65 14.70
N LYS A 161 21.32 5.71 14.32
CA LYS A 161 22.55 6.03 13.56
C LYS A 161 22.23 6.58 12.18
N LEU A 162 21.26 5.99 11.47
CA LEU A 162 20.85 6.45 10.14
C LEU A 162 20.18 7.83 10.20
N ASP A 163 19.39 8.09 11.25
CA ASP A 163 18.75 9.39 11.46
C ASP A 163 19.80 10.51 11.69
N LEU A 164 20.83 10.24 12.50
CA LEU A 164 21.96 11.16 12.68
C LEU A 164 22.71 11.47 11.37
N GLU A 165 22.75 10.53 10.45
CA GLU A 165 23.32 10.71 9.11
C GLU A 165 22.30 11.25 8.09
N SER A 166 21.13 11.71 8.55
CA SER A 166 20.03 12.26 7.73
C SER A 166 19.38 11.24 6.77
N PHE A 167 19.44 9.97 7.08
CA PHE A 167 18.70 8.92 6.36
C PHE A 167 17.41 8.58 7.09
N SER A 168 16.28 8.90 6.50
CA SER A 168 14.96 8.57 7.05
C SER A 168 14.57 7.13 6.75
N VAL A 169 14.55 6.30 7.78
CA VAL A 169 14.11 4.91 7.72
C VAL A 169 13.13 4.62 8.86
N SER A 170 12.52 3.45 8.89
CA SER A 170 11.68 3.01 10.00
C SER A 170 12.11 1.64 10.50
N SER A 171 11.97 1.39 11.80
CA SER A 171 12.13 0.09 12.43
C SER A 171 10.74 -0.52 12.70
N GLY A 172 10.53 -1.77 12.30
CA GLY A 172 9.23 -2.42 12.43
C GLY A 172 8.16 -1.84 11.51
N SER A 173 6.89 -1.83 11.95
CA SER A 173 5.78 -1.28 11.18
C SER A 173 5.73 0.24 11.29
N ALA A 174 5.94 0.93 10.18
CA ALA A 174 5.82 2.39 10.10
C ALA A 174 4.40 2.91 10.44
N CYS A 175 3.38 2.06 10.36
CA CYS A 175 2.00 2.42 10.69
C CYS A 175 1.67 2.30 12.19
N SER A 176 2.46 1.55 12.94
CA SER A 176 2.32 1.42 14.41
C SER A 176 3.29 2.34 15.13
N SER A 177 3.15 3.64 14.91
CA SER A 177 4.03 4.67 15.47
C SER A 177 4.32 4.43 16.97
N GLY A 178 5.57 4.09 17.29
CA GLY A 178 6.09 4.13 18.66
C GLY A 178 5.99 2.85 19.49
N LYS A 179 5.50 1.71 18.95
CA LYS A 179 5.61 0.42 19.64
C LYS A 179 6.63 -0.45 18.93
N VAL A 180 7.86 -0.39 19.41
CA VAL A 180 8.86 -1.44 19.16
C VAL A 180 8.57 -2.55 20.17
N SER A 181 8.10 -3.71 19.70
CA SER A 181 7.98 -4.93 20.52
C SER A 181 9.26 -5.73 20.43
#